data_a9cb6d6740edb2d8d1e5b135a3a7c170
#
_entry.id   a9cb6d6740edb2d8d1e5b135a3a7c170
#
_cell.length_a   1.000
_cell.length_b   1.000
_cell.length_c   1.000
_cell.angle_alpha   90.00
_cell.angle_beta   90.00
_cell.angle_gamma   90.00
#
_symmetry.space_group_name_H-M   'P 1'
#
loop_
_entity.id
_entity.type
_entity.pdbx_description
1 polymer ?
#
loop_
_entity_poly.entity_id
_entity_poly.type
_entity_poly.pdbx_seq_one_letter_code
_entity_poly.pdbx_strand_id
1 'polypeptide(L)'
;RLLVSSANLVNQRIIFQSDNNNVQYSKTLLTGCVNIINSKLENFKFESTNASCEDALNIINSTGTVASINIQNSKHDGLDLDFSDIVIRKLNIINAGNDCADFSYGNYKLIDLSLKNCFDKAISIGEKSIFNGENVRAENSNIGLAAKDSATVNINYLNSMNNKYCIASYRKKQEFRSPN
;
A
#
# COMPACT_ATOMS: atom_id res chain seq x y z
N ARG A 1 12.76 6.47 11.98
CA ARG A 1 11.85 6.92 10.91
C ARG A 1 12.56 7.85 9.94
N LEU A 2 12.22 7.79 8.66
CA LEU A 2 12.72 8.68 7.61
C LEU A 2 11.55 9.52 7.06
N LEU A 3 11.78 10.81 6.87
CA LEU A 3 10.89 11.71 6.13
C LEU A 3 11.61 12.24 4.91
N VAL A 4 11.01 12.05 3.74
CA VAL A 4 11.39 12.69 2.47
C VAL A 4 10.23 13.59 2.06
N SER A 5 10.48 14.87 1.87
CA SER A 5 9.44 15.84 1.53
C SER A 5 9.87 16.76 0.41
N SER A 6 8.95 17.06 -0.51
CA SER A 6 9.14 18.00 -1.61
C SER A 6 10.38 17.68 -2.47
N ALA A 7 10.58 16.38 -2.76
CA ALA A 7 11.77 15.88 -3.44
C ALA A 7 11.44 15.33 -4.83
N ASN A 8 12.46 15.33 -5.70
CA ASN A 8 12.47 14.58 -6.96
C ASN A 8 13.34 13.34 -6.78
N LEU A 9 12.72 12.16 -6.69
CA LEU A 9 13.41 10.88 -6.49
C LEU A 9 13.56 10.15 -7.83
N VAL A 10 14.57 10.55 -8.60
CA VAL A 10 14.85 9.95 -9.92
C VAL A 10 15.85 8.81 -9.77
N ASN A 11 15.47 7.60 -10.16
CA ASN A 11 16.31 6.38 -10.06
C ASN A 11 16.84 6.12 -8.63
N GLN A 12 16.15 6.59 -7.61
CA GLN A 12 16.58 6.41 -6.22
C GLN A 12 16.07 5.08 -5.66
N ARG A 13 16.83 4.54 -4.70
CA ARG A 13 16.46 3.36 -3.93
C ARG A 13 16.59 3.68 -2.44
N ILE A 14 15.55 3.38 -1.68
CA ILE A 14 15.58 3.44 -0.22
C ILE A 14 15.48 2.01 0.30
N ILE A 15 16.38 1.64 1.20
CA ILE A 15 16.34 0.38 1.94
C ILE A 15 16.14 0.71 3.41
N PHE A 16 15.09 0.18 4.01
CA PHE A 16 14.78 0.34 5.42
C PHE A 16 14.84 -1.03 6.12
N GLN A 17 15.63 -1.13 7.16
CA GLN A 17 15.71 -2.31 7.99
C GLN A 17 15.61 -1.91 9.46
N SER A 18 14.82 -2.64 10.24
CA SER A 18 14.72 -2.45 11.69
C SER A 18 15.12 -3.73 12.39
N ASP A 19 15.98 -3.60 13.38
CA ASP A 19 16.36 -4.70 14.29
C ASP A 19 15.50 -4.73 15.55
N ASN A 20 14.59 -3.78 15.72
CA ASN A 20 13.79 -3.57 16.92
C ASN A 20 12.33 -3.96 16.72
N ASN A 21 11.86 -4.94 17.47
CA ASN A 21 10.45 -5.38 17.49
C ASN A 21 9.52 -4.45 18.32
N ASN A 22 10.03 -3.37 18.90
CA ASN A 22 9.23 -2.46 19.70
C ASN A 22 8.53 -1.43 18.82
N VAL A 23 7.20 -1.33 18.97
CA VAL A 23 6.42 -0.27 18.29
C VAL A 23 6.87 1.08 18.83
N GLN A 24 7.40 1.91 17.97
CA GLN A 24 7.66 3.30 18.30
C GLN A 24 6.50 4.15 17.78
N TYR A 25 5.58 4.52 18.66
CA TYR A 25 4.59 5.54 18.34
C TYR A 25 5.29 6.89 18.15
N SER A 26 5.09 7.52 17.01
CA SER A 26 5.58 8.86 16.78
C SER A 26 4.67 9.87 17.48
N LYS A 27 5.28 10.88 18.08
CA LYS A 27 4.54 12.09 18.51
C LYS A 27 4.14 12.98 17.32
N THR A 28 4.64 12.68 16.14
CA THR A 28 4.26 13.30 14.86
C THR A 28 3.12 12.49 14.25
N LEU A 29 2.29 13.11 13.43
CA LEU A 29 1.19 12.45 12.71
C LEU A 29 1.68 11.52 11.57
N LEU A 30 2.99 11.29 11.45
CA LEU A 30 3.57 10.43 10.42
C LEU A 30 3.49 8.96 10.86
N THR A 31 2.80 8.16 10.10
CA THR A 31 2.53 6.74 10.35
C THR A 31 3.65 5.84 9.86
N GLY A 32 4.29 6.17 8.75
CA GLY A 32 5.31 5.36 8.10
C GLY A 32 6.65 5.28 8.83
N CYS A 33 7.32 4.15 8.71
CA CYS A 33 8.75 4.06 8.98
C CYS A 33 9.55 4.92 7.98
N VAL A 34 9.13 4.89 6.73
CA VAL A 34 9.54 5.84 5.69
C VAL A 34 8.31 6.58 5.19
N ASN A 35 8.36 7.90 5.19
CA ASN A 35 7.29 8.76 4.71
C ASN A 35 7.80 9.59 3.55
N ILE A 36 7.10 9.56 2.42
CA ILE A 36 7.38 10.34 1.22
C ILE A 36 6.20 11.27 0.98
N ILE A 37 6.41 12.59 1.06
CA ILE A 37 5.34 13.58 1.03
C ILE A 37 5.62 14.63 -0.03
N ASN A 38 4.59 15.04 -0.80
CA ASN A 38 4.67 16.12 -1.79
C ASN A 38 5.83 15.92 -2.78
N SER A 39 6.08 14.69 -3.22
CA SER A 39 7.28 14.35 -3.97
C SER A 39 6.95 13.80 -5.36
N LYS A 40 7.92 13.92 -6.29
CA LYS A 40 7.85 13.29 -7.60
C LYS A 40 8.77 12.08 -7.64
N LEU A 41 8.23 10.95 -8.05
CA LEU A 41 8.94 9.68 -8.15
C LEU A 41 9.17 9.34 -9.63
N GLU A 42 10.38 8.94 -9.97
CA GLU A 42 10.70 8.43 -11.30
C GLU A 42 11.61 7.20 -11.16
N ASN A 43 11.08 6.04 -11.57
CA ASN A 43 11.77 4.75 -11.44
C ASN A 43 12.31 4.49 -10.02
N PHE A 44 11.53 4.89 -9.01
CA PHE A 44 11.88 4.76 -7.60
C PHE A 44 11.80 3.29 -7.14
N LYS A 45 12.65 2.90 -6.19
CA LYS A 45 12.64 1.57 -5.58
C LYS A 45 12.61 1.66 -4.06
N PHE A 46 11.84 0.79 -3.43
CA PHE A 46 11.76 0.68 -1.99
C PHE A 46 11.90 -0.77 -1.53
N GLU A 47 12.65 -0.98 -0.47
CA GLU A 47 12.78 -2.27 0.20
C GLU A 47 12.70 -2.08 1.71
N SER A 48 11.94 -2.93 2.38
CA SER A 48 11.82 -2.89 3.84
C SER A 48 11.81 -4.29 4.43
N THR A 49 12.46 -4.43 5.59
CA THR A 49 12.44 -5.66 6.39
C THR A 49 12.23 -5.32 7.86
N ASN A 50 11.29 -6.03 8.50
CA ASN A 50 10.98 -5.90 9.93
C ASN A 50 10.55 -4.48 10.34
N ALA A 51 9.72 -3.82 9.53
CA ALA A 51 9.19 -2.50 9.88
C ALA A 51 8.27 -2.60 11.10
N SER A 52 8.49 -1.73 12.09
CA SER A 52 7.74 -1.73 13.37
C SER A 52 6.86 -0.49 13.56
N CYS A 53 6.70 0.33 12.52
CA CYS A 53 5.80 1.48 12.51
C CYS A 53 4.37 1.06 12.13
N GLU A 54 3.43 2.00 12.07
CA GLU A 54 2.08 1.75 11.60
C GLU A 54 2.09 1.33 10.13
N ASP A 55 2.91 2.01 9.28
CA ASP A 55 3.18 1.59 7.91
C ASP A 55 4.67 1.37 7.70
N ALA A 56 5.06 0.39 6.89
CA ALA A 56 6.46 0.28 6.50
C ALA A 56 6.85 1.43 5.55
N LEU A 57 5.97 1.76 4.60
CA LEU A 57 6.08 2.89 3.69
C LEU A 57 4.76 3.63 3.61
N ASN A 58 4.77 4.94 3.84
CA ASN A 58 3.65 5.83 3.55
C ASN A 58 4.04 6.86 2.48
N ILE A 59 3.20 7.00 1.43
CA ILE A 59 3.39 7.97 0.34
C ILE A 59 2.15 8.86 0.27
N ILE A 60 2.34 10.17 0.49
CA ILE A 60 1.24 11.14 0.58
C ILE A 60 1.44 12.23 -0.46
N ASN A 61 0.37 12.60 -1.15
CA ASN A 61 0.31 13.73 -2.10
C ASN A 61 1.50 13.75 -3.06
N SER A 62 1.81 12.60 -3.65
CA SER A 62 2.98 12.39 -4.50
C SER A 62 2.57 11.84 -5.86
N THR A 63 3.44 12.00 -6.86
CA THR A 63 3.14 11.57 -8.23
C THR A 63 4.28 10.81 -8.86
N GLY A 64 3.99 9.99 -9.88
CA GLY A 64 5.00 9.42 -10.76
C GLY A 64 5.06 7.92 -10.81
N THR A 65 6.28 7.37 -10.98
CA THR A 65 6.50 5.95 -11.22
C THR A 65 7.41 5.29 -10.20
N VAL A 66 6.96 4.15 -9.70
CA VAL A 66 7.71 3.28 -8.80
C VAL A 66 8.05 1.99 -9.53
N ALA A 67 9.34 1.68 -9.65
CA ALA A 67 9.80 0.46 -10.31
C ALA A 67 9.52 -0.78 -9.48
N SER A 68 9.77 -0.72 -8.17
CA SER A 68 9.47 -1.83 -7.26
C SER A 68 9.33 -1.39 -5.81
N ILE A 69 8.42 -2.06 -5.11
CA ILE A 69 8.29 -2.03 -3.65
C ILE A 69 8.36 -3.47 -3.17
N ASN A 70 9.29 -3.77 -2.27
CA ASN A 70 9.44 -5.06 -1.62
C ASN A 70 9.41 -4.88 -0.11
N ILE A 71 8.42 -5.44 0.57
CA ILE A 71 8.25 -5.33 2.02
C ILE A 71 8.13 -6.72 2.62
N GLN A 72 8.90 -6.98 3.66
CA GLN A 72 8.86 -8.23 4.41
C GLN A 72 8.72 -7.94 5.90
N ASN A 73 7.76 -8.62 6.54
CA ASN A 73 7.54 -8.57 7.98
C ASN A 73 7.25 -7.14 8.50
N SER A 74 6.23 -6.49 8.00
CA SER A 74 5.69 -5.27 8.63
C SER A 74 4.82 -5.65 9.83
N LYS A 75 4.95 -4.91 10.93
CA LYS A 75 4.21 -5.19 12.17
C LYS A 75 2.72 -4.85 12.04
N HIS A 76 2.40 -3.84 11.25
CA HIS A 76 1.04 -3.44 10.89
C HIS A 76 0.94 -3.39 9.37
N ASP A 77 0.65 -2.22 8.76
CA ASP A 77 0.48 -2.12 7.32
C ASP A 77 1.83 -2.16 6.57
N GLY A 78 1.82 -2.75 5.40
CA GLY A 78 2.99 -2.75 4.54
C GLY A 78 3.14 -1.40 3.83
N LEU A 79 2.17 -1.03 3.03
CA LEU A 79 2.16 0.16 2.18
C LEU A 79 0.87 0.93 2.40
N ASP A 80 0.99 2.24 2.57
CA ASP A 80 -0.14 3.17 2.57
C ASP A 80 0.10 4.29 1.55
N LEU A 81 -0.87 4.53 0.67
CA LEU A 81 -0.85 5.58 -0.34
C LEU A 81 -2.08 6.47 -0.23
N ASP A 82 -1.83 7.76 0.04
CA ASP A 82 -2.86 8.76 0.18
C ASP A 82 -2.70 9.90 -0.83
N PHE A 83 -3.81 10.35 -1.43
CA PHE A 83 -3.88 11.56 -2.26
C PHE A 83 -2.83 11.59 -3.38
N SER A 84 -2.48 10.44 -3.94
CA SER A 84 -1.33 10.29 -4.83
C SER A 84 -1.73 9.75 -6.21
N ASP A 85 -0.97 10.12 -7.24
CA ASP A 85 -1.13 9.60 -8.60
C ASP A 85 0.12 8.79 -8.96
N ILE A 86 0.09 7.48 -8.70
CA ILE A 86 1.27 6.62 -8.76
C ILE A 86 1.04 5.42 -9.69
N VAL A 87 2.06 5.15 -10.51
CA VAL A 87 2.19 3.89 -11.25
C VAL A 87 3.22 3.00 -10.57
N ILE A 88 2.82 1.82 -10.08
CA ILE A 88 3.73 0.83 -9.49
C ILE A 88 3.89 -0.34 -10.46
N ARG A 89 5.15 -0.64 -10.88
CA ARG A 89 5.41 -1.76 -11.79
C ARG A 89 5.42 -3.11 -11.06
N LYS A 90 6.06 -3.17 -9.89
CA LYS A 90 6.09 -4.39 -9.06
C LYS A 90 5.83 -4.05 -7.60
N LEU A 91 4.87 -4.71 -6.99
CA LEU A 91 4.58 -4.65 -5.56
C LEU A 91 4.63 -6.06 -4.97
N ASN A 92 5.55 -6.30 -4.07
CA ASN A 92 5.65 -7.55 -3.34
C ASN A 92 5.65 -7.28 -1.84
N ILE A 93 4.64 -7.80 -1.13
CA ILE A 93 4.53 -7.66 0.32
C ILE A 93 4.25 -9.04 0.92
N ILE A 94 5.03 -9.41 1.90
CA ILE A 94 4.92 -10.69 2.59
C ILE A 94 4.92 -10.45 4.10
N ASN A 95 3.95 -11.01 4.81
CA ASN A 95 3.77 -10.94 6.26
C ASN A 95 3.54 -9.51 6.75
N ALA A 96 2.36 -8.96 6.50
CA ALA A 96 1.89 -7.72 7.12
C ALA A 96 0.94 -8.05 8.29
N GLY A 97 1.14 -7.37 9.42
CA GLY A 97 0.35 -7.59 10.63
C GLY A 97 -1.06 -6.97 10.58
N ASN A 98 -1.39 -6.24 9.53
CA ASN A 98 -2.71 -5.73 9.22
C ASN A 98 -2.93 -5.79 7.70
N ASP A 99 -3.07 -4.67 6.98
CA ASP A 99 -3.23 -4.65 5.52
C ASP A 99 -1.86 -4.74 4.82
N CYS A 100 -1.76 -5.49 3.73
CA CYS A 100 -0.54 -5.43 2.94
C CYS A 100 -0.41 -4.09 2.21
N ALA A 101 -1.48 -3.61 1.57
CA ALA A 101 -1.49 -2.32 0.89
C ALA A 101 -2.86 -1.63 1.02
N ASP A 102 -2.87 -0.38 1.45
CA ASP A 102 -4.05 0.51 1.49
C ASP A 102 -3.89 1.70 0.53
N PHE A 103 -4.97 2.05 -0.15
CA PHE A 103 -5.02 3.10 -1.16
C PHE A 103 -6.20 4.01 -0.91
N SER A 104 -5.94 5.30 -0.72
CA SER A 104 -6.96 6.30 -0.43
C SER A 104 -6.80 7.56 -1.29
N TYR A 105 -7.90 8.13 -1.79
CA TYR A 105 -7.98 9.42 -2.47
C TYR A 105 -6.99 9.64 -3.63
N GLY A 106 -6.78 8.70 -4.52
CA GLY A 106 -5.82 8.90 -5.59
C GLY A 106 -6.12 8.08 -6.83
N ASN A 107 -5.21 8.16 -7.81
CA ASN A 107 -5.24 7.35 -9.02
C ASN A 107 -4.04 6.40 -9.01
N TYR A 108 -4.32 5.12 -8.95
CA TYR A 108 -3.29 4.09 -8.80
C TYR A 108 -3.34 3.12 -9.96
N LYS A 109 -2.20 2.95 -10.65
CA LYS A 109 -2.04 1.91 -11.66
C LYS A 109 -0.96 0.94 -11.21
N LEU A 110 -1.31 -0.34 -11.09
CA LEU A 110 -0.41 -1.39 -10.62
C LEU A 110 -0.33 -2.51 -11.64
N ILE A 111 0.92 -2.89 -11.99
CA ILE A 111 1.14 -3.84 -13.08
C ILE A 111 1.25 -5.28 -12.55
N ASP A 112 2.14 -5.55 -11.60
CA ASP A 112 2.34 -6.89 -11.05
C ASP A 112 2.40 -6.83 -9.52
N LEU A 113 1.40 -7.43 -8.87
CA LEU A 113 1.22 -7.43 -7.43
C LEU A 113 1.26 -8.86 -6.91
N SER A 114 2.05 -9.07 -5.86
CA SER A 114 2.10 -10.32 -5.09
C SER A 114 2.02 -9.99 -3.60
N LEU A 115 0.89 -10.28 -2.97
CA LEU A 115 0.57 -9.93 -1.60
C LEU A 115 0.22 -11.22 -0.84
N LYS A 116 0.96 -11.51 0.21
CA LYS A 116 0.86 -12.79 0.90
C LYS A 116 0.94 -12.65 2.42
N ASN A 117 0.10 -13.42 3.12
CA ASN A 117 0.05 -13.47 4.57
C ASN A 117 -0.21 -12.07 5.17
N CYS A 118 -1.24 -11.39 4.70
CA CYS A 118 -1.72 -10.13 5.24
C CYS A 118 -2.79 -10.45 6.30
N PHE A 119 -2.64 -9.97 7.53
CA PHE A 119 -3.51 -10.39 8.62
C PHE A 119 -4.98 -10.00 8.38
N ASP A 120 -5.22 -8.81 7.81
CA ASP A 120 -6.58 -8.39 7.45
C ASP A 120 -6.76 -8.40 5.92
N LYS A 121 -6.30 -7.40 5.18
CA LYS A 121 -6.55 -7.31 3.73
C LYS A 121 -5.25 -7.39 2.93
N ALA A 122 -5.25 -8.17 1.86
CA ALA A 122 -4.15 -8.08 0.92
C ALA A 122 -4.16 -6.72 0.21
N ILE A 123 -5.32 -6.29 -0.28
CA ILE A 123 -5.51 -4.97 -0.86
C ILE A 123 -6.76 -4.32 -0.28
N SER A 124 -6.60 -3.09 0.18
CA SER A 124 -7.65 -2.20 0.67
C SER A 124 -7.70 -0.96 -0.22
N ILE A 125 -8.85 -0.69 -0.84
CA ILE A 125 -9.03 0.44 -1.75
C ILE A 125 -10.24 1.22 -1.27
N GLY A 126 -10.05 2.48 -0.89
CA GLY A 126 -11.10 3.29 -0.28
C GLY A 126 -11.13 4.75 -0.73
N GLU A 127 -12.00 5.50 -0.11
CA GLU A 127 -12.10 6.96 -0.17
C GLU A 127 -11.93 7.55 -1.57
N LYS A 128 -12.82 7.18 -2.50
CA LYS A 128 -12.86 7.69 -3.89
C LYS A 128 -11.60 7.37 -4.73
N SER A 129 -10.77 6.43 -4.31
CA SER A 129 -9.63 6.00 -5.12
C SER A 129 -10.06 5.41 -6.44
N ILE A 130 -9.26 5.64 -7.49
CA ILE A 130 -9.36 4.96 -8.77
C ILE A 130 -8.19 3.98 -8.86
N PHE A 131 -8.49 2.69 -8.84
CA PHE A 131 -7.48 1.64 -8.85
C PHE A 131 -7.58 0.80 -10.12
N ASN A 132 -6.46 0.68 -10.84
CA ASN A 132 -6.33 -0.13 -12.04
C ASN A 132 -5.21 -1.15 -11.85
N GLY A 133 -5.56 -2.43 -11.68
CA GLY A 133 -4.63 -3.54 -11.50
C GLY A 133 -4.54 -4.41 -12.75
N GLU A 134 -3.33 -4.75 -13.20
CA GLU A 134 -3.14 -5.66 -14.34
C GLU A 134 -3.07 -7.12 -13.88
N ASN A 135 -2.07 -7.49 -13.07
CA ASN A 135 -1.91 -8.83 -12.51
C ASN A 135 -1.86 -8.77 -10.99
N VAL A 136 -2.88 -9.24 -10.33
CA VAL A 136 -3.04 -9.19 -8.88
C VAL A 136 -3.07 -10.60 -8.30
N ARG A 137 -2.15 -10.90 -7.38
CA ARG A 137 -2.12 -12.13 -6.60
C ARG A 137 -2.25 -11.80 -5.13
N ALA A 138 -3.29 -12.34 -4.49
CA ALA A 138 -3.59 -12.15 -3.07
C ALA A 138 -3.76 -13.51 -2.40
N GLU A 139 -2.89 -13.82 -1.44
CA GLU A 139 -2.86 -15.14 -0.81
C GLU A 139 -2.84 -15.07 0.71
N ASN A 140 -3.55 -16.02 1.35
CA ASN A 140 -3.52 -16.25 2.80
C ASN A 140 -3.84 -14.99 3.62
N SER A 141 -4.95 -14.32 3.33
CA SER A 141 -5.40 -13.12 4.03
C SER A 141 -6.85 -13.28 4.51
N ASN A 142 -7.33 -12.42 5.39
CA ASN A 142 -8.75 -12.41 5.71
C ASN A 142 -9.57 -11.98 4.48
N ILE A 143 -9.17 -10.89 3.81
CA ILE A 143 -9.79 -10.41 2.56
C ILE A 143 -8.71 -10.26 1.48
N GLY A 144 -8.91 -10.89 0.32
CA GLY A 144 -8.01 -10.74 -0.81
C GLY A 144 -8.04 -9.33 -1.40
N LEU A 145 -9.24 -8.81 -1.68
CA LEU A 145 -9.44 -7.46 -2.16
C LEU A 145 -10.67 -6.83 -1.49
N ALA A 146 -10.50 -5.67 -0.88
CA ALA A 146 -11.58 -4.86 -0.34
C ALA A 146 -11.72 -3.55 -1.12
N ALA A 147 -12.90 -3.34 -1.75
CA ALA A 147 -13.30 -2.08 -2.31
C ALA A 147 -14.23 -1.35 -1.33
N LYS A 148 -13.92 -0.11 -0.97
CA LYS A 148 -14.66 0.66 0.05
C LYS A 148 -14.98 2.08 -0.45
N ASP A 149 -15.98 2.71 0.13
CA ASP A 149 -16.15 4.17 0.24
C ASP A 149 -15.98 4.93 -1.09
N SER A 150 -16.83 4.62 -2.07
CA SER A 150 -16.82 5.24 -3.39
C SER A 150 -15.57 4.98 -4.24
N ALA A 151 -14.78 3.97 -3.91
CA ALA A 151 -13.66 3.56 -4.76
C ALA A 151 -14.15 3.01 -6.11
N THR A 152 -13.37 3.19 -7.15
CA THR A 152 -13.55 2.57 -8.47
C THR A 152 -12.42 1.60 -8.72
N VAL A 153 -12.74 0.31 -8.93
CA VAL A 153 -11.75 -0.75 -9.02
C VAL A 153 -11.87 -1.50 -10.34
N ASN A 154 -10.80 -1.49 -11.12
CA ASN A 154 -10.67 -2.23 -12.36
C ASN A 154 -9.48 -3.19 -12.26
N ILE A 155 -9.70 -4.48 -12.46
CA ILE A 155 -8.63 -5.49 -12.44
C ILE A 155 -8.77 -6.41 -13.64
N ASN A 156 -7.68 -6.54 -14.40
CA ASN A 156 -7.65 -7.42 -15.56
C ASN A 156 -7.53 -8.88 -15.17
N TYR A 157 -6.68 -9.18 -14.19
CA TYR A 157 -6.49 -10.55 -13.70
C TYR A 157 -6.32 -10.55 -12.17
N LEU A 158 -7.20 -11.27 -11.48
CA LEU A 158 -7.14 -11.49 -10.03
C LEU A 158 -6.97 -12.97 -9.72
N ASN A 159 -5.88 -13.33 -9.06
CA ASN A 159 -5.67 -14.63 -8.44
C ASN A 159 -5.77 -14.48 -6.91
N SER A 160 -6.89 -14.88 -6.35
CA SER A 160 -7.18 -14.77 -4.92
C SER A 160 -7.27 -16.18 -4.32
N MET A 161 -6.25 -16.60 -3.58
CA MET A 161 -6.13 -17.96 -3.06
C MET A 161 -6.03 -18.00 -1.54
N ASN A 162 -6.70 -18.98 -0.93
CA ASN A 162 -6.66 -19.23 0.52
C ASN A 162 -7.04 -18.00 1.38
N ASN A 163 -7.80 -17.07 0.85
CA ASN A 163 -8.35 -15.95 1.60
C ASN A 163 -9.72 -16.36 2.16
N LYS A 164 -10.09 -15.86 3.33
CA LYS A 164 -11.44 -16.12 3.89
C LYS A 164 -12.52 -15.52 2.99
N TYR A 165 -12.26 -14.31 2.44
CA TYR A 165 -13.08 -13.67 1.43
C TYR A 165 -12.20 -13.28 0.24
N CYS A 166 -12.56 -13.72 -0.96
CA CYS A 166 -11.82 -13.35 -2.17
C CYS A 166 -11.93 -11.86 -2.47
N ILE A 167 -13.16 -11.33 -2.43
CA ILE A 167 -13.49 -9.93 -2.68
C ILE A 167 -14.54 -9.49 -1.66
N ALA A 168 -14.40 -8.29 -1.13
CA ALA A 168 -15.39 -7.62 -0.32
C ALA A 168 -15.66 -6.21 -0.90
N SER A 169 -16.93 -5.85 -1.06
CA SER A 169 -17.36 -4.52 -1.53
C SER A 169 -18.36 -3.94 -0.53
N TYR A 170 -18.00 -2.83 0.13
CA TYR A 170 -18.85 -2.25 1.16
C TYR A 170 -18.60 -0.77 1.41
N ARG A 171 -19.58 -0.10 1.98
CA ARG A 171 -19.43 1.25 2.52
C ARG A 171 -18.99 1.16 3.99
N LYS A 172 -17.82 1.69 4.32
CA LYS A 172 -17.27 1.74 5.68
C LYS A 172 -17.62 3.06 6.36
N LYS A 173 -17.50 4.17 5.66
CA LYS A 173 -17.73 5.52 6.15
C LYS A 173 -19.03 6.09 5.60
N GLN A 174 -19.84 6.73 6.47
CA GLN A 174 -21.20 7.16 6.12
C GLN A 174 -21.27 8.25 5.06
N GLU A 175 -20.25 9.09 4.96
CA GLU A 175 -20.12 10.19 4.02
C GLU A 175 -19.86 9.75 2.57
N PHE A 176 -19.51 8.49 2.35
CA PHE A 176 -19.26 7.95 1.00
C PHE A 176 -20.44 7.11 0.48
N ARG A 177 -20.41 6.82 -0.80
CA ARG A 177 -21.28 5.84 -1.44
C ARG A 177 -20.62 4.46 -1.45
N SER A 178 -21.37 3.45 -1.86
CA SER A 178 -20.77 2.14 -2.17
C SER A 178 -19.74 2.27 -3.30
N PRO A 179 -18.71 1.41 -3.32
CA PRO A 179 -17.74 1.37 -4.42
C PRO A 179 -18.37 0.87 -5.72
N ASN A 180 -17.68 1.11 -6.83
CA ASN A 180 -18.00 0.66 -8.19
C ASN A 180 -16.97 -0.33 -8.70
#